data_761b9ebdabfa415ea6bd3f492de16052
#
_entry.id   761b9ebdabfa415ea6bd3f492de16052
#
_cell.length_a   1.000
_cell.length_b   1.000
_cell.length_c   1.000
_cell.angle_alpha   90.00
_cell.angle_beta   90.00
_cell.angle_gamma   90.00
#
_symmetry.space_group_name_H-M   'P 1'
#
loop_
_entity.id
_entity.type
_entity.pdbx_description
1 polymer ?
#
loop_
_entity_poly.entity_id
_entity_poly.type
_entity_poly.pdbx_seq_one_letter_code
_entity_poly.pdbx_strand_id
1 'polypeptide(L)'
;HAITAAGGLGVPTVKPWNMETVFAKLDAVRRADPMAVAMDIDAAGLPFLKGLTPPAGSKTVEELRQIIDYAKKSFIIKGVMTVRGALKALEAGASGIVVSNHGGRVQDQCPSTAEVLPAIADAVGGKLTILVDGGLRNGTDIFKALAMGADGVLIGRPFVTMVYGGGAEGPAVLVNKLQAELADTMAMCGAHNLAEIRRDMLFGY
;
A
#
# COMPACT_ATOMS: atom_id res chain seq x y z
N HIS A 1 12.77 10.70 9.78
CA HIS A 1 13.36 11.05 11.08
C HIS A 1 12.32 11.13 12.20
N ALA A 2 11.20 11.89 12.06
CA ALA A 2 10.20 12.02 13.13
C ALA A 2 9.54 10.67 13.52
N ILE A 3 9.19 9.84 12.54
CA ILE A 3 8.61 8.50 12.77
C ILE A 3 9.61 7.62 13.53
N THR A 4 10.86 7.61 13.10
CA THR A 4 11.92 6.81 13.73
C THR A 4 12.20 7.30 15.15
N ALA A 5 12.24 8.63 15.36
CA ALA A 5 12.42 9.22 16.69
C ALA A 5 11.28 8.86 17.66
N ALA A 6 10.09 8.60 17.14
CA ALA A 6 8.94 8.11 17.91
C ALA A 6 8.90 6.57 18.04
N GLY A 7 9.94 5.85 17.63
CA GLY A 7 10.00 4.38 17.68
C GLY A 7 9.20 3.67 16.58
N GLY A 8 8.69 4.40 15.59
CA GLY A 8 7.93 3.84 14.49
C GLY A 8 8.79 3.42 13.29
N LEU A 9 8.25 2.53 12.46
CA LEU A 9 8.85 2.11 11.20
C LEU A 9 8.30 2.95 10.05
N GLY A 10 9.16 3.78 9.45
CA GLY A 10 8.80 4.63 8.32
C GLY A 10 9.11 3.97 6.97
N VAL A 11 8.17 4.06 6.02
CA VAL A 11 8.37 3.70 4.62
C VAL A 11 8.23 4.97 3.77
N PRO A 12 9.34 5.67 3.46
CA PRO A 12 9.29 6.86 2.62
C PRO A 12 8.72 6.54 1.25
N THR A 13 7.80 7.38 0.76
CA THR A 13 7.20 7.23 -0.56
C THR A 13 7.72 8.32 -1.49
N VAL A 14 8.42 7.92 -2.55
CA VAL A 14 8.95 8.80 -3.59
C VAL A 14 7.92 8.87 -4.73
N LYS A 15 7.68 10.09 -5.24
CA LYS A 15 6.80 10.28 -6.40
C LYS A 15 7.52 9.88 -7.70
N PRO A 16 6.78 9.52 -8.75
CA PRO A 16 7.37 9.12 -10.04
C PRO A 16 7.81 10.33 -10.87
N TRP A 17 8.70 11.17 -10.34
CA TRP A 17 9.34 12.28 -11.06
C TRP A 17 10.30 11.78 -12.15
N ASN A 18 11.00 12.69 -12.84
CA ASN A 18 12.09 12.31 -13.72
C ASN A 18 13.20 11.58 -12.94
N MET A 19 14.02 10.80 -13.65
CA MET A 19 15.01 9.91 -13.00
C MET A 19 16.00 10.66 -12.12
N GLU A 20 16.49 11.82 -12.58
CA GLU A 20 17.41 12.67 -11.80
C GLU A 20 16.82 13.06 -10.44
N THR A 21 15.59 13.56 -10.43
CA THR A 21 14.89 13.94 -9.20
C THR A 21 14.62 12.72 -8.32
N VAL A 22 14.22 11.58 -8.89
CA VAL A 22 14.00 10.34 -8.14
C VAL A 22 15.29 9.92 -7.42
N PHE A 23 16.43 9.90 -8.12
CA PHE A 23 17.70 9.51 -7.50
C PHE A 23 18.13 10.49 -6.41
N ALA A 24 18.00 11.79 -6.62
CA ALA A 24 18.29 12.79 -5.58
C ALA A 24 17.39 12.61 -4.32
N LYS A 25 16.11 12.25 -4.52
CA LYS A 25 15.21 11.92 -3.39
C LYS A 25 15.60 10.62 -2.70
N LEU A 26 16.01 9.60 -3.44
CA LEU A 26 16.49 8.35 -2.87
C LEU A 26 17.78 8.52 -2.04
N ASP A 27 18.68 9.43 -2.44
CA ASP A 27 19.85 9.79 -1.62
C ASP A 27 19.45 10.42 -0.27
N ALA A 28 18.40 11.25 -0.28
CA ALA A 28 17.86 11.81 0.96
C ALA A 28 17.19 10.74 1.83
N VAL A 29 16.47 9.81 1.21
CA VAL A 29 15.83 8.67 1.88
C VAL A 29 16.86 7.75 2.49
N ARG A 30 17.96 7.47 1.78
CA ARG A 30 19.04 6.59 2.23
C ARG A 30 19.68 7.07 3.56
N ARG A 31 19.78 8.39 3.76
CA ARG A 31 20.28 8.95 5.04
C ARG A 31 19.41 8.66 6.25
N ALA A 32 18.14 8.34 6.04
CA ALA A 32 17.20 7.95 7.11
C ALA A 32 17.20 6.45 7.39
N ASP A 33 17.89 5.67 6.57
CA ASP A 33 18.04 4.21 6.65
C ASP A 33 16.70 3.47 6.91
N PRO A 34 15.66 3.68 6.09
CA PRO A 34 14.38 3.01 6.30
C PRO A 34 14.47 1.51 5.98
N MET A 35 13.54 0.73 6.54
CA MET A 35 13.44 -0.70 6.23
C MET A 35 13.02 -0.98 4.78
N ALA A 36 12.21 -0.10 4.20
CA ALA A 36 11.71 -0.19 2.84
C ALA A 36 11.47 1.21 2.26
N VAL A 37 11.36 1.29 0.94
CA VAL A 37 10.99 2.50 0.19
C VAL A 37 9.79 2.18 -0.67
N ALA A 38 8.92 3.15 -0.91
CA ALA A 38 7.78 2.99 -1.81
C ALA A 38 7.80 4.03 -2.94
N MET A 39 7.14 3.71 -4.05
CA MET A 39 6.78 4.66 -5.11
C MET A 39 5.31 4.47 -5.48
N ASP A 40 4.54 5.54 -5.41
CA ASP A 40 3.15 5.54 -5.86
C ASP A 40 3.10 5.93 -7.35
N ILE A 41 3.16 4.93 -8.22
CA ILE A 41 3.23 5.12 -9.68
C ILE A 41 1.96 5.77 -10.25
N ASP A 42 0.82 5.58 -9.61
CA ASP A 42 -0.46 6.18 -9.95
C ASP A 42 -0.47 7.70 -9.69
N ALA A 43 0.46 8.21 -8.90
CA ALA A 43 0.62 9.65 -8.68
C ALA A 43 0.95 10.42 -9.98
N ALA A 44 1.44 9.74 -11.01
CA ALA A 44 1.55 10.31 -12.36
C ALA A 44 0.22 10.85 -12.91
N GLY A 45 -0.91 10.28 -12.46
CA GLY A 45 -2.26 10.72 -12.81
C GLY A 45 -2.84 11.85 -11.95
N LEU A 46 -2.21 12.18 -10.80
CA LEU A 46 -2.74 13.20 -9.89
C LEU A 46 -2.66 14.60 -10.50
N PRO A 47 -3.80 15.32 -10.61
CA PRO A 47 -3.84 16.60 -11.31
C PRO A 47 -2.86 17.65 -10.73
N PHE A 48 -2.73 17.70 -9.40
CA PHE A 48 -1.85 18.68 -8.75
C PHE A 48 -0.35 18.37 -8.93
N LEU A 49 0.03 17.15 -9.29
CA LEU A 49 1.43 16.80 -9.57
C LEU A 49 1.83 17.08 -11.03
N LYS A 50 0.88 17.11 -11.96
CA LYS A 50 1.14 17.38 -13.37
C LYS A 50 1.64 18.80 -13.62
N GLY A 51 1.24 19.75 -12.78
CA GLY A 51 1.65 21.16 -12.86
C GLY A 51 2.98 21.49 -12.16
N LEU A 52 3.60 20.52 -11.51
CA LEU A 52 4.87 20.75 -10.81
C LEU A 52 6.07 20.66 -11.77
N THR A 53 7.20 21.23 -11.36
CA THR A 53 8.47 21.12 -12.07
C THR A 53 9.49 20.43 -11.14
N PRO A 54 10.01 19.27 -11.54
CA PRO A 54 9.62 18.45 -12.68
C PRO A 54 8.25 17.80 -12.49
N PRO A 55 7.49 17.54 -13.57
CA PRO A 55 6.21 16.86 -13.47
C PRO A 55 6.38 15.37 -13.10
N ALA A 56 5.41 14.80 -12.41
CA ALA A 56 5.32 13.37 -12.26
C ALA A 56 4.90 12.73 -13.61
N GLY A 57 5.43 11.54 -13.89
CA GLY A 57 5.16 10.81 -15.14
C GLY A 57 5.19 9.29 -14.94
N SER A 58 4.70 8.58 -15.97
CA SER A 58 4.76 7.10 -15.98
C SER A 58 6.21 6.61 -15.96
N LYS A 59 6.38 5.37 -15.48
CA LYS A 59 7.68 4.67 -15.48
C LYS A 59 7.58 3.36 -16.28
N THR A 60 8.59 3.09 -17.06
CA THR A 60 8.77 1.79 -17.71
C THR A 60 9.27 0.76 -16.69
N VAL A 61 9.18 -0.53 -17.02
CA VAL A 61 9.74 -1.61 -16.17
C VAL A 61 11.25 -1.42 -15.98
N GLU A 62 11.95 -1.00 -17.04
CA GLU A 62 13.39 -0.77 -16.97
C GLU A 62 13.76 0.41 -16.07
N GLU A 63 13.03 1.52 -16.15
CA GLU A 63 13.22 2.66 -15.24
C GLU A 63 12.93 2.25 -13.78
N LEU A 64 11.87 1.46 -13.55
CA LEU A 64 11.56 0.94 -12.21
C LEU A 64 12.68 0.04 -11.70
N ARG A 65 13.25 -0.83 -12.54
CA ARG A 65 14.39 -1.67 -12.17
C ARG A 65 15.59 -0.83 -11.75
N GLN A 66 15.95 0.19 -12.52
CA GLN A 66 17.04 1.11 -12.17
C GLN A 66 16.78 1.84 -10.85
N ILE A 67 15.55 2.27 -10.61
CA ILE A 67 15.15 2.93 -9.35
C ILE A 67 15.27 1.97 -8.16
N ILE A 68 14.79 0.74 -8.32
CA ILE A 68 14.84 -0.31 -7.29
C ILE A 68 16.30 -0.66 -6.98
N ASP A 69 17.11 -0.89 -8.01
CA ASP A 69 18.54 -1.17 -7.85
C ASP A 69 19.28 -0.02 -7.18
N TYR A 70 18.93 1.23 -7.50
CA TYR A 70 19.54 2.40 -6.87
C TYR A 70 19.12 2.56 -5.41
N ALA A 71 17.90 2.22 -5.06
CA ALA A 71 17.38 2.38 -3.70
C ALA A 71 18.12 1.49 -2.67
N LYS A 72 18.61 0.31 -3.10
CA LYS A 72 19.31 -0.68 -2.23
C LYS A 72 18.52 -1.07 -0.99
N LYS A 73 17.20 -1.09 -1.08
CA LYS A 73 16.24 -1.41 -0.03
C LYS A 73 15.08 -2.22 -0.61
N SER A 74 14.34 -2.92 0.24
CA SER A 74 13.05 -3.46 -0.17
C SER A 74 12.20 -2.35 -0.78
N PHE A 75 11.63 -2.60 -1.95
CA PHE A 75 10.92 -1.59 -2.72
C PHE A 75 9.47 -1.98 -2.98
N ILE A 76 8.55 -1.09 -2.65
CA ILE A 76 7.10 -1.31 -2.77
C ILE A 76 6.54 -0.41 -3.87
N ILE A 77 5.86 -0.99 -4.85
CA ILE A 77 5.18 -0.24 -5.91
C ILE A 77 3.71 -0.09 -5.55
N LYS A 78 3.26 1.14 -5.34
CA LYS A 78 1.88 1.49 -5.01
C LYS A 78 1.11 2.00 -6.22
N GLY A 79 -0.20 1.71 -6.28
CA GLY A 79 -1.08 2.13 -7.38
C GLY A 79 -1.29 1.03 -8.41
N VAL A 80 -1.16 -0.23 -7.99
CA VAL A 80 -1.34 -1.40 -8.85
C VAL A 80 -2.79 -1.86 -8.80
N MET A 81 -3.48 -1.84 -9.95
CA MET A 81 -4.89 -2.20 -10.07
C MET A 81 -5.17 -3.34 -11.06
N THR A 82 -4.13 -3.95 -11.62
CA THR A 82 -4.28 -5.03 -12.61
C THR A 82 -3.25 -6.13 -12.40
N VAL A 83 -3.60 -7.35 -12.77
CA VAL A 83 -2.66 -8.49 -12.79
C VAL A 83 -1.42 -8.17 -13.64
N ARG A 84 -1.62 -7.55 -14.81
CA ARG A 84 -0.50 -7.14 -15.67
C ARG A 84 0.43 -6.13 -14.99
N GLY A 85 -0.14 -5.19 -14.21
CA GLY A 85 0.64 -4.24 -13.41
C GLY A 85 1.45 -4.93 -12.31
N ALA A 86 0.85 -5.89 -11.62
CA ALA A 86 1.52 -6.69 -10.59
C ALA A 86 2.68 -7.54 -11.16
N LEU A 87 2.46 -8.17 -12.30
CA LEU A 87 3.52 -8.93 -13.00
C LEU A 87 4.68 -8.02 -13.45
N LYS A 88 4.40 -6.80 -13.93
CA LYS A 88 5.45 -5.82 -14.25
C LYS A 88 6.21 -5.34 -13.00
N ALA A 89 5.54 -5.19 -11.87
CA ALA A 89 6.20 -4.87 -10.61
C ALA A 89 7.17 -6.00 -10.19
N LEU A 90 6.74 -7.25 -10.30
CA LEU A 90 7.57 -8.42 -10.06
C LEU A 90 8.77 -8.46 -11.02
N GLU A 91 8.53 -8.24 -12.32
CA GLU A 91 9.59 -8.18 -13.36
C GLU A 91 10.61 -7.07 -13.09
N ALA A 92 10.17 -5.94 -12.55
CA ALA A 92 11.06 -4.84 -12.17
C ALA A 92 11.90 -5.13 -10.91
N GLY A 93 11.62 -6.21 -10.18
CA GLY A 93 12.32 -6.58 -8.95
C GLY A 93 11.75 -5.98 -7.68
N ALA A 94 10.49 -5.54 -7.69
CA ALA A 94 9.83 -5.06 -6.47
C ALA A 94 9.76 -6.16 -5.41
N SER A 95 9.83 -5.78 -4.14
CA SER A 95 9.61 -6.69 -3.00
C SER A 95 8.14 -6.80 -2.62
N GLY A 96 7.33 -5.81 -3.00
CA GLY A 96 5.91 -5.79 -2.71
C GLY A 96 5.16 -4.78 -3.55
N ILE A 97 3.84 -4.86 -3.49
CA ILE A 97 2.91 -3.94 -4.14
C ILE A 97 1.85 -3.46 -3.15
N VAL A 98 1.28 -2.29 -3.45
CA VAL A 98 0.01 -1.87 -2.84
C VAL A 98 -1.05 -1.86 -3.94
N VAL A 99 -2.04 -2.73 -3.79
CA VAL A 99 -3.26 -2.69 -4.60
C VAL A 99 -4.04 -1.46 -4.16
N SER A 100 -4.10 -0.46 -5.04
CA SER A 100 -4.57 0.88 -4.69
C SER A 100 -5.05 1.64 -5.91
N ASN A 101 -6.22 2.25 -5.82
CA ASN A 101 -6.73 3.27 -6.75
C ASN A 101 -6.63 4.70 -6.16
N HIS A 102 -5.74 4.88 -5.17
CA HIS A 102 -5.51 6.13 -4.46
C HIS A 102 -6.78 6.68 -3.77
N GLY A 103 -7.69 5.79 -3.38
CA GLY A 103 -8.98 6.14 -2.80
C GLY A 103 -9.93 6.83 -3.79
N GLY A 104 -9.83 6.48 -5.07
CA GLY A 104 -10.64 7.02 -6.17
C GLY A 104 -10.21 8.41 -6.65
N ARG A 105 -9.03 8.92 -6.25
CA ARG A 105 -8.61 10.31 -6.53
C ARG A 105 -7.82 10.49 -7.82
N VAL A 106 -7.33 9.40 -8.42
CA VAL A 106 -6.46 9.45 -9.61
C VAL A 106 -7.26 9.32 -10.89
N GLN A 107 -8.14 8.35 -10.94
CA GLN A 107 -8.95 8.05 -12.10
C GLN A 107 -10.35 7.67 -11.65
N ASP A 108 -11.36 8.26 -12.25
CA ASP A 108 -12.76 7.90 -12.05
C ASP A 108 -13.10 6.58 -12.77
N GLN A 109 -14.20 5.94 -12.37
CA GLN A 109 -14.72 4.69 -12.95
C GLN A 109 -13.75 3.50 -12.90
N CYS A 110 -12.77 3.56 -11.99
CA CYS A 110 -11.94 2.40 -11.66
C CYS A 110 -12.73 1.42 -10.78
N PRO A 111 -12.48 0.10 -10.92
CA PRO A 111 -13.01 -0.88 -9.99
C PRO A 111 -12.50 -0.58 -8.57
N SER A 112 -13.18 -1.13 -7.56
CA SER A 112 -12.68 -1.11 -6.20
C SER A 112 -11.43 -2.01 -6.08
N THR A 113 -10.59 -1.72 -5.08
CA THR A 113 -9.42 -2.55 -4.78
C THR A 113 -9.82 -3.96 -4.35
N ALA A 114 -10.98 -4.11 -3.71
CA ALA A 114 -11.53 -5.41 -3.31
C ALA A 114 -11.89 -6.29 -4.53
N GLU A 115 -12.39 -5.69 -5.62
CA GLU A 115 -12.74 -6.45 -6.84
C GLU A 115 -11.52 -7.01 -7.57
N VAL A 116 -10.41 -6.30 -7.57
CA VAL A 116 -9.20 -6.70 -8.31
C VAL A 116 -8.21 -7.49 -7.47
N LEU A 117 -8.29 -7.40 -6.14
CA LEU A 117 -7.34 -8.02 -5.21
C LEU A 117 -7.23 -9.54 -5.39
N PRO A 118 -8.33 -10.33 -5.48
CA PRO A 118 -8.21 -11.79 -5.60
C PRO A 118 -7.39 -12.24 -6.82
N ALA A 119 -7.67 -11.67 -7.99
CA ALA A 119 -6.96 -12.01 -9.22
C ALA A 119 -5.48 -11.60 -9.17
N ILE A 120 -5.15 -10.48 -8.53
CA ILE A 120 -3.77 -10.05 -8.32
C ILE A 120 -3.07 -11.00 -7.35
N ALA A 121 -3.71 -11.37 -6.25
CA ALA A 121 -3.16 -12.29 -5.27
C ALA A 121 -2.89 -13.68 -5.89
N ASP A 122 -3.79 -14.18 -6.72
CA ASP A 122 -3.60 -15.46 -7.42
C ASP A 122 -2.39 -15.43 -8.38
N ALA A 123 -2.10 -14.27 -8.98
CA ALA A 123 -0.99 -14.14 -9.93
C ALA A 123 0.39 -13.98 -9.28
N VAL A 124 0.49 -13.25 -8.17
CA VAL A 124 1.77 -12.86 -7.58
C VAL A 124 1.91 -13.18 -6.08
N GLY A 125 0.90 -13.79 -5.45
CA GLY A 125 0.96 -14.22 -4.06
C GLY A 125 2.15 -15.15 -3.80
N GLY A 126 2.80 -14.97 -2.65
CA GLY A 126 4.02 -15.69 -2.30
C GLY A 126 5.29 -15.25 -3.04
N LYS A 127 5.16 -14.40 -4.08
CA LYS A 127 6.30 -13.81 -4.82
C LYS A 127 6.51 -12.33 -4.48
N LEU A 128 5.44 -11.63 -4.16
CA LEU A 128 5.44 -10.24 -3.70
C LEU A 128 4.65 -10.14 -2.41
N THR A 129 5.07 -9.24 -1.51
CA THR A 129 4.19 -8.80 -0.43
C THR A 129 3.05 -7.98 -1.02
N ILE A 130 1.82 -8.36 -0.73
CA ILE A 130 0.61 -7.71 -1.25
C ILE A 130 -0.05 -6.90 -0.13
N LEU A 131 0.04 -5.60 -0.24
CA LEU A 131 -0.71 -4.67 0.60
C LEU A 131 -1.92 -4.14 -0.17
N VAL A 132 -2.96 -3.75 0.54
CA VAL A 132 -4.15 -3.14 -0.08
C VAL A 132 -4.61 -1.92 0.69
N ASP A 133 -5.09 -0.90 -0.02
CA ASP A 133 -5.77 0.25 0.56
C ASP A 133 -7.09 0.55 -0.15
N GLY A 134 -7.78 1.58 0.31
CA GLY A 134 -9.04 2.05 -0.27
C GLY A 134 -10.28 1.43 0.38
N GLY A 135 -11.08 2.26 1.01
CA GLY A 135 -12.37 1.85 1.56
C GLY A 135 -12.38 1.19 2.94
N LEU A 136 -11.27 0.73 3.46
CA LEU A 136 -11.17 0.05 4.77
C LEU A 136 -11.56 0.98 5.92
N ARG A 137 -12.52 0.55 6.75
CA ARG A 137 -13.10 1.36 7.84
C ARG A 137 -13.21 0.64 9.18
N ASN A 138 -13.21 -0.69 9.18
CA ASN A 138 -13.42 -1.53 10.35
C ASN A 138 -12.60 -2.82 10.27
N GLY A 139 -12.60 -3.61 11.37
CA GLY A 139 -11.88 -4.86 11.45
C GLY A 139 -12.40 -5.94 10.49
N THR A 140 -13.69 -5.91 10.16
CA THR A 140 -14.27 -6.85 9.19
C THR A 140 -13.77 -6.57 7.78
N ASP A 141 -13.55 -5.28 7.40
CA ASP A 141 -12.94 -4.94 6.12
C ASP A 141 -11.49 -5.46 6.05
N ILE A 142 -10.75 -5.39 7.17
CA ILE A 142 -9.39 -5.95 7.27
C ILE A 142 -9.43 -7.46 7.08
N PHE A 143 -10.33 -8.16 7.78
CA PHE A 143 -10.52 -9.61 7.65
C PHE A 143 -10.78 -10.00 6.19
N LYS A 144 -11.71 -9.32 5.51
CA LYS A 144 -12.02 -9.57 4.10
C LYS A 144 -10.81 -9.37 3.20
N ALA A 145 -10.04 -8.30 3.40
CA ALA A 145 -8.84 -8.02 2.62
C ALA A 145 -7.79 -9.13 2.77
N LEU A 146 -7.54 -9.59 4.00
CA LEU A 146 -6.63 -10.71 4.28
C LEU A 146 -7.16 -12.01 3.64
N ALA A 147 -8.43 -12.32 3.80
CA ALA A 147 -9.05 -13.50 3.20
C ALA A 147 -8.98 -13.49 1.65
N MET A 148 -9.03 -12.32 1.01
CA MET A 148 -8.85 -12.16 -0.43
C MET A 148 -7.40 -12.26 -0.89
N GLY A 149 -6.43 -12.42 0.01
CA GLY A 149 -5.03 -12.69 -0.31
C GLY A 149 -4.09 -11.49 -0.14
N ALA A 150 -4.48 -10.45 0.62
CA ALA A 150 -3.55 -9.44 1.06
C ALA A 150 -2.73 -9.93 2.26
N ASP A 151 -1.45 -9.56 2.33
CA ASP A 151 -0.59 -9.77 3.50
C ASP A 151 -0.78 -8.68 4.57
N GLY A 152 -1.35 -7.54 4.18
CA GLY A 152 -1.63 -6.44 5.09
C GLY A 152 -2.44 -5.32 4.44
N VAL A 153 -2.84 -4.35 5.27
CA VAL A 153 -3.70 -3.24 4.83
C VAL A 153 -3.10 -1.89 5.18
N LEU A 154 -3.44 -0.87 4.38
CA LEU A 154 -3.12 0.52 4.68
C LEU A 154 -4.42 1.32 4.86
N ILE A 155 -4.46 2.12 5.91
CA ILE A 155 -5.61 2.95 6.26
C ILE A 155 -5.16 4.40 6.33
N GLY A 156 -5.74 5.27 5.53
CA GLY A 156 -5.38 6.69 5.45
C GLY A 156 -6.39 7.60 6.16
N ARG A 157 -7.47 7.95 5.47
CA ARG A 157 -8.46 8.95 5.91
C ARG A 157 -9.02 8.74 7.32
N PRO A 158 -9.34 7.51 7.77
CA PRO A 158 -9.78 7.30 9.15
C PRO A 158 -8.77 7.81 10.19
N PHE A 159 -7.47 7.60 9.98
CA PHE A 159 -6.44 8.14 10.87
C PHE A 159 -6.39 9.67 10.86
N VAL A 160 -6.55 10.30 9.69
CA VAL A 160 -6.63 11.75 9.58
C VAL A 160 -7.81 12.29 10.42
N THR A 161 -8.98 11.67 10.26
CA THR A 161 -10.17 12.04 11.05
C THR A 161 -9.93 11.93 12.56
N MET A 162 -9.26 10.84 12.98
CA MET A 162 -8.97 10.61 14.40
C MET A 162 -7.96 11.60 14.97
N VAL A 163 -6.96 12.01 14.18
CA VAL A 163 -6.00 13.05 14.61
C VAL A 163 -6.72 14.39 14.78
N TYR A 164 -7.60 14.78 13.85
CA TYR A 164 -8.34 16.03 13.95
C TYR A 164 -9.40 16.02 15.07
N GLY A 165 -10.05 14.88 15.30
CA GLY A 165 -11.11 14.76 16.32
C GLY A 165 -10.61 14.41 17.72
N GLY A 166 -9.51 13.66 17.83
CA GLY A 166 -8.99 13.11 19.09
C GLY A 166 -7.54 13.46 19.39
N GLY A 167 -6.93 14.38 18.63
CA GLY A 167 -5.54 14.79 18.85
C GLY A 167 -4.56 13.62 18.81
N ALA A 168 -3.57 13.64 19.69
CA ALA A 168 -2.51 12.61 19.76
C ALA A 168 -3.05 11.23 20.15
N GLU A 169 -4.13 11.16 20.94
CA GLU A 169 -4.73 9.91 21.40
C GLU A 169 -5.62 9.24 20.33
N GLY A 170 -6.13 10.01 19.38
CA GLY A 170 -7.06 9.54 18.35
C GLY A 170 -6.59 8.32 17.59
N PRO A 171 -5.34 8.27 17.08
CA PRO A 171 -4.82 7.09 16.38
C PRO A 171 -4.84 5.81 17.20
N ALA A 172 -4.50 5.87 18.49
CA ALA A 172 -4.51 4.72 19.38
C ALA A 172 -5.93 4.16 19.58
N VAL A 173 -6.92 5.06 19.74
CA VAL A 173 -8.34 4.67 19.82
C VAL A 173 -8.78 3.91 18.56
N LEU A 174 -8.40 4.41 17.39
CA LEU A 174 -8.73 3.73 16.12
C LEU A 174 -8.06 2.36 16.01
N VAL A 175 -6.77 2.25 16.34
CA VAL A 175 -6.05 0.97 16.29
C VAL A 175 -6.70 -0.05 17.20
N ASN A 176 -6.99 0.30 18.45
CA ASN A 176 -7.65 -0.59 19.41
C ASN A 176 -9.03 -1.05 18.92
N LYS A 177 -9.81 -0.13 18.34
CA LYS A 177 -11.11 -0.47 17.73
C LYS A 177 -10.95 -1.47 16.59
N LEU A 178 -10.05 -1.21 15.64
CA LEU A 178 -9.81 -2.08 14.49
C LEU A 178 -9.32 -3.48 14.91
N GLN A 179 -8.45 -3.55 15.92
CA GLN A 179 -7.96 -4.81 16.47
C GLN A 179 -9.08 -5.61 17.12
N ALA A 180 -9.91 -4.98 17.93
CA ALA A 180 -11.04 -5.65 18.57
C ALA A 180 -12.04 -6.20 17.53
N GLU A 181 -12.43 -5.39 16.57
CA GLU A 181 -13.35 -5.80 15.50
C GLU A 181 -12.77 -6.92 14.61
N LEU A 182 -11.46 -6.89 14.32
CA LEU A 182 -10.79 -7.97 13.59
C LEU A 182 -10.80 -9.26 14.43
N ALA A 183 -10.45 -9.20 15.70
CA ALA A 183 -10.45 -10.36 16.61
C ALA A 183 -11.85 -10.98 16.73
N ASP A 184 -12.89 -10.16 16.89
CA ASP A 184 -14.28 -10.61 16.92
C ASP A 184 -14.69 -11.30 15.61
N THR A 185 -14.34 -10.71 14.47
CA THR A 185 -14.62 -11.29 13.15
C THR A 185 -13.89 -12.62 12.97
N MET A 186 -12.62 -12.70 13.37
CA MET A 186 -11.84 -13.94 13.34
C MET A 186 -12.48 -15.03 14.20
N ALA A 187 -12.88 -14.70 15.42
CA ALA A 187 -13.54 -15.65 16.32
C ALA A 187 -14.85 -16.17 15.72
N MET A 188 -15.67 -15.29 15.13
CA MET A 188 -16.93 -15.68 14.49
C MET A 188 -16.73 -16.55 13.24
N CYS A 189 -15.61 -16.38 12.53
CA CYS A 189 -15.27 -17.17 11.35
C CYS A 189 -14.40 -18.40 11.65
N GLY A 190 -14.04 -18.64 12.92
CA GLY A 190 -13.24 -19.80 13.36
C GLY A 190 -11.75 -19.70 13.03
N ALA A 191 -11.20 -18.50 12.89
CA ALA A 191 -9.77 -18.27 12.72
C ALA A 191 -9.14 -17.86 14.06
N HIS A 192 -8.14 -18.63 14.52
CA HIS A 192 -7.44 -18.39 15.80
C HIS A 192 -6.22 -17.47 15.64
N ASN A 193 -5.72 -17.31 14.43
CA ASN A 193 -4.61 -16.42 14.10
C ASN A 193 -4.75 -15.94 12.63
N LEU A 194 -3.94 -14.95 12.25
CA LEU A 194 -4.04 -14.34 10.91
C LEU A 194 -3.75 -15.34 9.76
N ALA A 195 -2.91 -16.35 10.01
CA ALA A 195 -2.57 -17.34 8.97
C ALA A 195 -3.72 -18.33 8.70
N GLU A 196 -4.71 -18.40 9.57
CA GLU A 196 -5.90 -19.23 9.38
C GLU A 196 -7.00 -18.53 8.61
N ILE A 197 -6.86 -17.24 8.33
CA ILE A 197 -7.82 -16.49 7.52
C ILE A 197 -7.72 -16.96 6.07
N ARG A 198 -8.82 -17.48 5.51
CA ARG A 198 -8.87 -18.04 4.16
C ARG A 198 -10.03 -17.49 3.35
N ARG A 199 -9.90 -17.56 2.03
CA ARG A 199 -10.90 -17.05 1.08
C ARG A 199 -12.26 -17.76 1.22
N ASP A 200 -12.27 -19.05 1.54
CA ASP A 200 -13.49 -19.85 1.76
C ASP A 200 -14.32 -19.41 2.98
N MET A 201 -13.79 -18.54 3.83
CA MET A 201 -14.53 -17.89 4.91
C MET A 201 -15.38 -16.70 4.41
N LEU A 202 -15.27 -16.33 3.13
CA LEU A 202 -16.07 -15.28 2.51
C LEU A 202 -17.22 -15.88 1.71
N PHE A 203 -18.42 -15.35 1.94
CA PHE A 203 -19.58 -15.75 1.14
C PHE A 203 -19.41 -15.26 -0.31
N GLY A 204 -19.54 -16.17 -1.27
CA GLY A 204 -19.45 -15.87 -2.70
C GLY A 204 -18.03 -15.88 -3.30
N TYR A 205 -17.04 -16.39 -2.58
CA TYR A 205 -15.65 -16.49 -3.05
C TYR A 205 -15.13 -17.93 -3.04
#